data_7cd67d8eaa1c3cd1e0c113b9728355ee
#
_entry.id   7cd67d8eaa1c3cd1e0c113b9728355ee
#
_cell.length_a   1.000
_cell.length_b   1.000
_cell.length_c   1.000
_cell.angle_alpha   90.00
_cell.angle_beta   90.00
_cell.angle_gamma   90.00
#
_symmetry.space_group_name_H-M   'P 1'
#
loop_
_entity.id
_entity.type
_entity.pdbx_description
1 polymer ?
#
loop_
_entity_poly.entity_id
_entity_poly.type
_entity_poly.pdbx_seq_one_letter_code
_entity_poly.pdbx_strand_id
1 'polypeptide(L)'
;MRLCRFNDNRIGLVRGTNLHDVTAIRDDLPAVRYPLPAGDPLIEQLQRLRPKMEKLADQAKPIPAASVNFLSPVANPSKIIGTPVNYQKHREEADKDAQIAVYSGANRARTIEEQGLFIKASSCLVGPSQGVSVHFPDRRTDHEAELGLVIGKRARNVSEAAALQYVAGYAIALDMVVRGTEDRSFRKSIDSYGVLGPWMVTADELGDPSNLDFSLTVNGELRQASNTRLMVMNIPKQISWASHWYELLPGDIIMTGTCEGVGRVMPGDIMALEFERIGRMEVPVRAAD
;
A
#
# COMPACT_ATOMS: atom_id res chain seq x y z
N MET A 1 -11.23 3.22 12.81
CA MET A 1 -10.09 4.01 13.32
C MET A 1 -9.13 4.28 12.17
N ARG A 2 -8.62 5.52 12.03
CA ARG A 2 -7.65 5.91 10.99
C ARG A 2 -6.30 6.12 11.65
N LEU A 3 -5.42 5.14 11.52
CA LEU A 3 -4.08 5.11 12.11
C LEU A 3 -3.05 5.71 11.15
N CYS A 4 -2.26 6.67 11.60
CA CYS A 4 -1.15 7.22 10.83
C CYS A 4 0.17 7.21 11.61
N ARG A 5 1.27 7.30 10.86
CA ARG A 5 2.58 7.71 11.37
C ARG A 5 2.94 9.05 10.73
N PHE A 6 3.56 9.93 11.51
CA PHE A 6 3.85 11.28 11.03
C PHE A 6 5.13 11.86 11.64
N ASN A 7 5.72 12.83 10.94
CA ASN A 7 6.93 13.55 11.34
C ASN A 7 8.06 12.59 11.80
N ASP A 8 8.54 12.70 13.02
CA ASP A 8 9.63 11.90 13.61
C ASP A 8 9.13 10.54 14.13
N ASN A 9 8.45 9.80 13.28
CA ASN A 9 7.85 8.50 13.62
C ASN A 9 6.78 8.54 14.72
N ARG A 10 6.14 9.67 14.95
CA ARG A 10 5.01 9.77 15.88
C ARG A 10 3.81 8.96 15.37
N ILE A 11 2.96 8.55 16.29
CA ILE A 11 1.75 7.77 16.00
C ILE A 11 0.54 8.67 16.24
N GLY A 12 -0.41 8.68 15.31
CA GLY A 12 -1.61 9.52 15.39
C GLY A 12 -2.87 8.79 14.96
N LEU A 13 -4.01 9.28 15.48
CA LEU A 13 -5.33 8.93 14.98
C LEU A 13 -5.93 10.12 14.25
N VAL A 14 -6.34 9.90 13.00
CA VAL A 14 -6.97 10.93 12.17
C VAL A 14 -8.48 10.95 12.41
N ARG A 15 -9.03 12.15 12.70
CA ARG A 15 -10.45 12.43 12.89
C ARG A 15 -10.84 13.69 12.12
N GLY A 16 -11.60 13.53 11.06
CA GLY A 16 -11.89 14.63 10.12
C GLY A 16 -10.63 15.18 9.48
N THR A 17 -10.40 16.48 9.60
CA THR A 17 -9.23 17.19 9.05
C THR A 17 -8.04 17.29 10.01
N ASN A 18 -8.17 16.70 11.20
CA ASN A 18 -7.15 16.75 12.24
C ASN A 18 -6.64 15.36 12.58
N LEU A 19 -5.43 15.30 13.10
CA LEU A 19 -4.90 14.13 13.78
C LEU A 19 -4.69 14.42 15.26
N HIS A 20 -4.72 13.37 16.05
CA HIS A 20 -4.49 13.37 17.49
C HIS A 20 -3.30 12.50 17.79
N ASP A 21 -2.31 13.05 18.46
CA ASP A 21 -1.08 12.35 18.82
C ASP A 21 -1.33 11.33 19.93
N VAL A 22 -1.03 10.09 19.61
CA VAL A 22 -1.13 8.96 20.54
C VAL A 22 0.22 8.26 20.73
N THR A 23 1.31 8.96 20.47
CA THR A 23 2.67 8.39 20.48
C THR A 23 3.04 7.70 21.79
N ALA A 24 2.46 8.14 22.91
CA ALA A 24 2.66 7.50 24.22
C ALA A 24 2.25 6.01 24.23
N ILE A 25 1.50 5.54 23.23
CA ILE A 25 1.15 4.10 23.10
C ILE A 25 2.39 3.21 22.90
N ARG A 26 3.54 3.79 22.49
CA ARG A 26 4.80 3.05 22.34
C ARG A 26 5.25 2.36 23.61
N ASP A 27 4.95 2.95 24.76
CA ASP A 27 5.33 2.41 26.06
C ASP A 27 4.61 1.10 26.41
N ASP A 28 3.50 0.81 25.69
CA ASP A 28 2.75 -0.43 25.85
C ASP A 28 3.14 -1.52 24.83
N LEU A 29 4.03 -1.19 23.90
CA LEU A 29 4.55 -2.18 22.96
C LEU A 29 5.52 -3.12 23.70
N PRO A 30 5.57 -4.40 23.31
CA PRO A 30 6.50 -5.33 23.92
C PRO A 30 7.96 -4.89 23.68
N ALA A 31 8.79 -5.03 24.71
CA ALA A 31 10.22 -4.80 24.57
C ALA A 31 10.81 -5.80 23.56
N VAL A 32 11.46 -5.28 22.53
CA VAL A 32 12.09 -6.11 21.51
C VAL A 32 13.50 -6.50 21.94
N ARG A 33 13.84 -7.81 21.74
CA ARG A 33 15.16 -8.39 22.01
C ARG A 33 15.65 -9.10 20.76
N TYR A 34 16.97 -9.25 20.66
CA TYR A 34 17.57 -10.05 19.58
C TYR A 34 17.30 -11.55 19.77
N PRO A 35 16.93 -12.29 18.71
CA PRO A 35 16.59 -11.78 17.37
C PRO A 35 15.30 -10.97 17.39
N LEU A 36 15.26 -9.88 16.56
CA LEU A 36 14.07 -9.06 16.48
C LEU A 36 12.89 -9.86 15.93
N PRO A 37 11.67 -9.70 16.47
CA PRO A 37 10.50 -10.35 15.92
C PRO A 37 10.26 -9.88 14.50
N ALA A 38 9.84 -10.79 13.62
CA ALA A 38 9.41 -10.43 12.29
C ALA A 38 8.00 -9.82 12.34
N GLY A 39 7.75 -8.79 11.50
CA GLY A 39 6.49 -8.09 11.43
C GLY A 39 6.45 -6.79 12.25
N ASP A 40 5.31 -6.13 12.24
CA ASP A 40 5.09 -4.83 12.88
C ASP A 40 4.38 -5.02 14.24
N PRO A 41 5.05 -4.71 15.37
CA PRO A 41 4.50 -4.93 16.70
C PRO A 41 3.29 -4.03 17.02
N LEU A 42 3.19 -2.84 16.40
CA LEU A 42 2.02 -1.97 16.59
C LEU A 42 0.79 -2.58 15.91
N ILE A 43 0.97 -3.09 14.70
CA ILE A 43 -0.12 -3.74 13.95
C ILE A 43 -0.54 -5.04 14.64
N GLU A 44 0.41 -5.84 15.13
CA GLU A 44 0.11 -7.07 15.87
C GLU A 44 -0.72 -6.81 17.13
N GLN A 45 -0.44 -5.73 17.85
CA GLN A 45 -1.10 -5.37 19.10
C GLN A 45 -2.29 -4.42 18.93
N LEU A 46 -2.64 -4.07 17.69
CA LEU A 46 -3.58 -2.99 17.38
C LEU A 46 -4.93 -3.14 18.12
N GLN A 47 -5.50 -4.33 18.10
CA GLN A 47 -6.79 -4.59 18.76
C GLN A 47 -6.73 -4.38 20.29
N ARG A 48 -5.64 -4.83 20.92
CA ARG A 48 -5.40 -4.65 22.36
C ARG A 48 -5.16 -3.20 22.73
N LEU A 49 -4.42 -2.47 21.89
CA LEU A 49 -4.01 -1.09 22.16
C LEU A 49 -5.09 -0.06 21.82
N ARG A 50 -6.04 -0.40 20.97
CA ARG A 50 -7.08 0.50 20.46
C ARG A 50 -7.80 1.31 21.54
N PRO A 51 -8.33 0.71 22.63
CA PRO A 51 -9.05 1.49 23.65
C PRO A 51 -8.19 2.56 24.30
N LYS A 52 -6.89 2.26 24.53
CA LYS A 52 -5.95 3.24 25.08
C LYS A 52 -5.59 4.31 24.06
N MET A 53 -5.42 3.95 22.78
CA MET A 53 -5.17 4.92 21.70
C MET A 53 -6.34 5.90 21.55
N GLU A 54 -7.57 5.42 21.57
CA GLU A 54 -8.77 6.25 21.50
C GLU A 54 -8.85 7.22 22.69
N LYS A 55 -8.57 6.74 23.92
CA LYS A 55 -8.50 7.58 25.12
C LYS A 55 -7.40 8.63 25.04
N LEU A 56 -6.21 8.29 24.53
CA LEU A 56 -5.13 9.24 24.30
C LEU A 56 -5.54 10.30 23.27
N ALA A 57 -6.20 9.89 22.20
CA ALA A 57 -6.69 10.81 21.17
C ALA A 57 -7.74 11.79 21.70
N ASP A 58 -8.63 11.34 22.62
CA ASP A 58 -9.63 12.21 23.26
C ASP A 58 -8.98 13.30 24.13
N GLN A 59 -7.80 13.05 24.66
CA GLN A 59 -7.03 13.97 25.51
C GLN A 59 -6.04 14.84 24.73
N ALA A 60 -5.67 14.42 23.52
CA ALA A 60 -4.68 15.12 22.71
C ALA A 60 -5.26 16.37 22.05
N LYS A 61 -4.46 17.42 21.97
CA LYS A 61 -4.81 18.59 21.17
C LYS A 61 -4.86 18.21 19.69
N PRO A 62 -5.88 18.68 18.94
CA PRO A 62 -5.95 18.42 17.50
C PRO A 62 -4.80 19.13 16.77
N ILE A 63 -4.18 18.43 15.83
CA ILE A 63 -3.14 18.92 14.94
C ILE A 63 -3.71 18.89 13.51
N PRO A 64 -3.72 20.00 12.76
CA PRO A 64 -4.19 19.96 11.36
C PRO A 64 -3.43 18.92 10.54
N ALA A 65 -4.11 18.01 9.88
CA ALA A 65 -3.49 16.97 9.08
C ALA A 65 -2.61 17.53 7.94
N ALA A 66 -2.97 18.71 7.41
CA ALA A 66 -2.21 19.40 6.37
C ALA A 66 -0.87 19.98 6.88
N SER A 67 -0.62 20.04 8.20
CA SER A 67 0.62 20.60 8.79
C SER A 67 1.68 19.56 9.15
N VAL A 68 1.45 18.28 8.82
CA VAL A 68 2.35 17.21 9.17
C VAL A 68 2.87 16.46 7.95
N ASN A 69 4.01 15.82 8.08
CA ASN A 69 4.55 14.90 7.09
C ASN A 69 4.07 13.48 7.41
N PHE A 70 3.24 12.92 6.55
CA PHE A 70 2.79 11.54 6.68
C PHE A 70 3.86 10.55 6.23
N LEU A 71 4.18 9.61 7.10
CA LEU A 71 4.98 8.42 6.82
C LEU A 71 4.06 7.25 6.49
N SER A 72 4.62 6.14 6.01
CA SER A 72 3.84 4.91 5.88
C SER A 72 3.21 4.53 7.23
N PRO A 73 1.92 4.20 7.30
CA PRO A 73 1.27 3.81 8.57
C PRO A 73 1.80 2.49 9.14
N VAL A 74 2.47 1.69 8.32
CA VAL A 74 3.21 0.49 8.74
C VAL A 74 4.70 0.80 8.72
N ALA A 75 5.39 0.50 9.84
CA ALA A 75 6.82 0.77 9.97
C ALA A 75 7.69 -0.41 9.50
N ASN A 76 7.28 -1.62 9.83
CA ASN A 76 8.13 -2.80 9.75
C ASN A 76 7.42 -3.98 9.06
N PRO A 77 7.02 -3.85 7.77
CA PRO A 77 6.50 -5.00 7.04
C PRO A 77 7.63 -6.02 6.84
N SER A 78 7.36 -7.29 7.10
CA SER A 78 8.35 -8.32 6.78
C SER A 78 8.47 -8.52 5.28
N LYS A 79 7.38 -8.28 4.55
CA LYS A 79 7.30 -8.32 3.09
C LYS A 79 6.18 -7.44 2.55
N ILE A 80 6.34 -7.04 1.30
CA ILE A 80 5.31 -6.40 0.49
C ILE A 80 5.07 -7.32 -0.70
N ILE A 81 3.83 -7.72 -0.90
CA ILE A 81 3.40 -8.63 -1.95
C ILE A 81 2.60 -7.83 -2.97
N GLY A 82 2.91 -7.97 -4.26
CA GLY A 82 2.14 -7.37 -5.33
C GLY A 82 1.40 -8.41 -6.17
N THR A 83 0.20 -8.07 -6.61
CA THR A 83 -0.64 -8.90 -7.48
C THR A 83 -0.53 -8.42 -8.92
N PRO A 84 0.03 -9.22 -9.84
CA PRO A 84 0.25 -8.78 -11.22
C PRO A 84 -1.06 -8.69 -12.00
N VAL A 85 -1.19 -7.65 -12.83
CA VAL A 85 -2.25 -7.46 -13.87
C VAL A 85 -3.67 -7.84 -13.39
N ASN A 86 -4.06 -7.36 -12.22
CA ASN A 86 -5.30 -7.75 -11.54
C ASN A 86 -6.56 -7.02 -12.03
N TYR A 87 -6.49 -6.28 -13.14
CA TYR A 87 -7.62 -5.66 -13.82
C TYR A 87 -7.59 -6.01 -15.30
N GLN A 88 -8.73 -6.46 -15.83
CA GLN A 88 -8.80 -6.92 -17.21
C GLN A 88 -8.37 -5.86 -18.22
N LYS A 89 -8.83 -4.62 -18.05
CA LYS A 89 -8.47 -3.52 -18.96
C LYS A 89 -6.98 -3.15 -18.89
N HIS A 90 -6.36 -3.25 -17.71
CA HIS A 90 -4.91 -3.06 -17.56
C HIS A 90 -4.12 -4.17 -18.30
N ARG A 91 -4.63 -5.40 -18.30
CA ARG A 91 -4.06 -6.50 -19.09
C ARG A 91 -4.09 -6.17 -20.59
N GLU A 92 -5.23 -5.68 -21.08
CA GLU A 92 -5.41 -5.28 -22.48
C GLU A 92 -4.53 -4.08 -22.86
N GLU A 93 -4.35 -3.12 -21.95
CA GLU A 93 -3.41 -2.00 -22.09
C GLU A 93 -1.97 -2.52 -22.19
N ALA A 94 -1.57 -3.38 -21.26
CA ALA A 94 -0.23 -3.97 -21.25
C ALA A 94 0.10 -4.76 -22.53
N ASP A 95 -0.89 -5.35 -23.17
CA ASP A 95 -0.72 -6.04 -24.44
C ASP A 95 -0.49 -5.10 -25.63
N LYS A 96 -0.96 -3.87 -25.55
CA LYS A 96 -0.84 -2.85 -26.61
C LYS A 96 0.39 -1.95 -26.45
N ASP A 97 0.85 -1.73 -25.23
CA ASP A 97 2.01 -0.87 -24.93
C ASP A 97 3.33 -1.68 -25.03
N ALA A 98 4.13 -1.39 -26.06
CA ALA A 98 5.37 -2.11 -26.31
C ALA A 98 6.35 -2.04 -25.12
N GLN A 99 6.38 -0.95 -24.34
CA GLN A 99 7.26 -0.81 -23.18
C GLN A 99 6.78 -1.63 -21.97
N ILE A 100 5.49 -1.85 -21.85
CA ILE A 100 4.90 -2.76 -20.87
C ILE A 100 5.02 -4.20 -21.37
N ALA A 101 4.79 -4.41 -22.67
CA ALA A 101 4.77 -5.70 -23.35
C ALA A 101 6.12 -6.42 -23.38
N VAL A 102 7.25 -5.70 -23.35
CA VAL A 102 8.62 -6.29 -23.38
C VAL A 102 8.78 -7.38 -22.31
N TYR A 103 8.12 -7.23 -21.18
CA TYR A 103 8.17 -8.20 -20.08
C TYR A 103 7.06 -9.25 -20.11
N SER A 104 5.98 -8.98 -20.82
CA SER A 104 4.79 -9.85 -20.86
C SER A 104 4.83 -10.89 -21.98
N GLY A 105 5.80 -10.81 -22.90
CA GLY A 105 5.81 -11.59 -24.16
C GLY A 105 5.55 -13.10 -24.02
N ALA A 106 6.16 -13.78 -23.07
CA ALA A 106 5.91 -15.20 -22.78
C ALA A 106 4.77 -15.45 -21.77
N ASN A 107 4.31 -14.41 -21.07
CA ASN A 107 3.39 -14.49 -19.94
C ASN A 107 1.97 -13.98 -20.26
N ARG A 108 1.73 -13.46 -21.48
CA ARG A 108 0.47 -12.81 -21.88
C ARG A 108 -0.76 -13.68 -21.67
N ALA A 109 -0.66 -14.98 -21.87
CA ALA A 109 -1.78 -15.92 -21.74
C ALA A 109 -1.93 -16.49 -20.31
N ARG A 110 -1.03 -16.17 -19.38
CA ARG A 110 -1.05 -16.77 -18.05
C ARG A 110 -2.04 -16.08 -17.12
N THR A 111 -2.70 -16.88 -16.29
CA THR A 111 -3.50 -16.39 -15.16
C THR A 111 -2.60 -15.73 -14.11
N ILE A 112 -3.18 -15.05 -13.13
CA ILE A 112 -2.43 -14.47 -12.01
C ILE A 112 -1.73 -15.59 -11.23
N GLU A 113 -2.40 -16.72 -11.04
CA GLU A 113 -1.87 -17.89 -10.36
C GLU A 113 -0.64 -18.49 -11.07
N GLU A 114 -0.68 -18.52 -12.40
CA GLU A 114 0.44 -19.02 -13.23
C GLU A 114 1.62 -18.04 -13.27
N GLN A 115 1.36 -16.73 -13.16
CA GLN A 115 2.41 -15.72 -13.07
C GLN A 115 3.06 -15.69 -11.68
N GLY A 116 2.29 -16.02 -10.66
CA GLY A 116 2.65 -15.85 -9.26
C GLY A 116 2.53 -14.41 -8.76
N LEU A 117 2.38 -14.25 -7.46
CA LEU A 117 2.58 -12.98 -6.78
C LEU A 117 4.07 -12.62 -6.80
N PHE A 118 4.39 -11.33 -6.80
CA PHE A 118 5.77 -10.89 -6.71
C PHE A 118 6.03 -10.22 -5.36
N ILE A 119 7.29 -10.26 -4.92
CA ILE A 119 7.73 -9.62 -3.67
C ILE A 119 8.44 -8.32 -4.02
N LYS A 120 8.12 -7.28 -3.29
CA LYS A 120 8.88 -6.04 -3.26
C LYS A 120 9.75 -6.02 -2.01
N ALA A 121 10.94 -5.44 -2.10
CA ALA A 121 11.77 -5.19 -0.92
C ALA A 121 11.00 -4.29 0.07
N SER A 122 10.98 -4.67 1.33
CA SER A 122 10.34 -3.84 2.38
C SER A 122 11.01 -2.47 2.52
N SER A 123 12.29 -2.35 2.16
CA SER A 123 13.04 -1.09 2.13
C SER A 123 12.54 -0.08 1.10
N CYS A 124 11.77 -0.51 0.08
CA CYS A 124 11.20 0.43 -0.89
C CYS A 124 10.00 1.22 -0.35
N LEU A 125 9.50 0.86 0.86
CA LEU A 125 8.30 1.45 1.42
C LEU A 125 8.56 2.83 2.01
N VAL A 126 7.79 3.80 1.53
CA VAL A 126 7.78 5.18 2.04
C VAL A 126 6.35 5.65 2.31
N GLY A 127 6.22 6.73 3.06
CA GLY A 127 4.96 7.46 3.19
C GLY A 127 4.82 8.53 2.11
N PRO A 128 3.60 9.08 1.95
CA PRO A 128 3.32 10.04 0.88
C PRO A 128 4.19 11.31 0.94
N SER A 129 4.47 11.84 2.13
CA SER A 129 5.27 13.05 2.26
C SER A 129 6.76 12.86 1.94
N GLN A 130 7.24 11.61 1.96
CA GLN A 130 8.60 11.28 1.56
C GLN A 130 8.74 11.33 0.03
N GLY A 131 7.65 11.09 -0.70
CA GLY A 131 7.62 11.15 -2.16
C GLY A 131 8.31 9.97 -2.85
N VAL A 132 8.28 10.00 -4.17
CA VAL A 132 8.90 9.01 -5.05
C VAL A 132 10.12 9.65 -5.73
N SER A 133 11.27 8.95 -5.72
CA SER A 133 12.50 9.38 -6.40
C SER A 133 12.68 8.65 -7.72
N VAL A 134 12.83 9.38 -8.83
CA VAL A 134 13.11 8.82 -10.15
C VAL A 134 14.59 8.57 -10.29
N HIS A 135 15.00 7.30 -10.20
CA HIS A 135 16.42 6.88 -10.24
C HIS A 135 16.96 6.71 -11.66
N PHE A 136 16.09 6.56 -12.64
CA PHE A 136 16.47 6.34 -14.06
C PHE A 136 15.79 7.40 -14.93
N PRO A 137 16.37 8.62 -15.07
CA PRO A 137 15.73 9.73 -15.78
C PRO A 137 15.50 9.43 -17.28
N ASP A 138 16.34 8.60 -17.87
CA ASP A 138 16.24 8.21 -19.29
C ASP A 138 15.24 7.07 -19.54
N ARG A 139 14.70 6.48 -18.46
CA ARG A 139 13.73 5.38 -18.55
C ARG A 139 12.35 5.86 -18.11
N ARG A 140 11.34 5.16 -18.58
CA ARG A 140 9.96 5.40 -18.15
C ARG A 140 9.75 4.81 -16.75
N THR A 141 9.35 5.65 -15.80
CA THR A 141 8.87 5.26 -14.46
C THR A 141 7.38 5.54 -14.41
N ASP A 142 6.57 4.51 -14.18
CA ASP A 142 5.12 4.60 -14.17
C ASP A 142 4.55 4.54 -12.75
N HIS A 143 3.43 5.26 -12.57
CA HIS A 143 2.56 5.11 -11.42
C HIS A 143 1.60 3.93 -11.58
N GLU A 144 1.26 3.29 -10.50
CA GLU A 144 0.24 2.24 -10.42
C GLU A 144 -0.55 2.41 -9.12
N ALA A 145 -1.78 2.98 -9.22
CA ALA A 145 -2.67 3.19 -8.07
C ALA A 145 -3.31 1.87 -7.64
N GLU A 146 -3.22 1.56 -6.35
CA GLU A 146 -3.69 0.31 -5.80
C GLU A 146 -4.36 0.47 -4.44
N LEU A 147 -5.26 -0.44 -4.10
CA LEU A 147 -5.64 -0.65 -2.70
C LEU A 147 -4.53 -1.44 -2.02
N GLY A 148 -3.96 -0.90 -0.95
CA GLY A 148 -3.06 -1.63 -0.07
C GLY A 148 -3.83 -2.23 1.10
N LEU A 149 -3.70 -3.53 1.35
CA LEU A 149 -4.21 -4.15 2.56
C LEU A 149 -3.06 -4.52 3.51
N VAL A 150 -3.31 -4.37 4.82
CA VAL A 150 -2.35 -4.66 5.87
C VAL A 150 -2.80 -5.88 6.66
N ILE A 151 -1.96 -6.88 6.74
CA ILE A 151 -2.21 -8.09 7.52
C ILE A 151 -2.13 -7.75 9.02
N GLY A 152 -3.12 -8.19 9.78
CA GLY A 152 -3.23 -7.92 11.21
C GLY A 152 -2.94 -9.12 12.12
N LYS A 153 -2.97 -10.31 11.56
CA LYS A 153 -2.76 -11.56 12.30
C LYS A 153 -1.90 -12.50 11.47
N ARG A 154 -1.08 -13.30 12.14
CA ARG A 154 -0.33 -14.38 11.48
C ARG A 154 -1.27 -15.29 10.70
N ALA A 155 -1.00 -15.48 9.41
CA ALA A 155 -1.85 -16.23 8.49
C ALA A 155 -1.06 -17.27 7.70
N ARG A 156 -1.51 -18.50 7.73
CA ARG A 156 -0.95 -19.64 6.97
C ARG A 156 -2.08 -20.54 6.53
N ASN A 157 -2.14 -20.90 5.24
CA ASN A 157 -3.17 -21.75 4.64
C ASN A 157 -4.61 -21.29 4.98
N VAL A 158 -4.87 -20.01 4.87
CA VAL A 158 -6.17 -19.41 5.18
C VAL A 158 -7.14 -19.65 4.03
N SER A 159 -8.37 -20.07 4.33
CA SER A 159 -9.43 -20.17 3.32
C SER A 159 -9.94 -18.79 2.90
N GLU A 160 -10.46 -18.66 1.67
CA GLU A 160 -11.06 -17.40 1.20
C GLU A 160 -12.18 -16.91 2.14
N ALA A 161 -13.01 -17.80 2.65
CA ALA A 161 -14.11 -17.46 3.57
C ALA A 161 -13.62 -16.83 4.91
N ALA A 162 -12.40 -17.14 5.35
CA ALA A 162 -11.82 -16.60 6.57
C ALA A 162 -10.86 -15.44 6.32
N ALA A 163 -10.49 -15.17 5.07
CA ALA A 163 -9.37 -14.29 4.71
C ALA A 163 -9.47 -12.88 5.28
N LEU A 164 -10.64 -12.24 5.21
CA LEU A 164 -10.82 -10.86 5.69
C LEU A 164 -10.65 -10.72 7.21
N GLN A 165 -10.76 -11.80 7.98
CA GLN A 165 -10.55 -11.79 9.44
C GLN A 165 -9.07 -11.58 9.81
N TYR A 166 -8.15 -11.68 8.85
CA TYR A 166 -6.72 -11.49 9.02
C TYR A 166 -6.24 -10.08 8.65
N VAL A 167 -7.14 -9.23 8.17
CA VAL A 167 -6.81 -7.86 7.75
C VAL A 167 -6.92 -6.90 8.93
N ALA A 168 -5.87 -6.12 9.19
CA ALA A 168 -5.90 -5.01 10.15
C ALA A 168 -6.62 -3.79 9.58
N GLY A 169 -6.39 -3.50 8.31
CA GLY A 169 -6.97 -2.35 7.63
C GLY A 169 -6.46 -2.17 6.21
N TYR A 170 -6.85 -1.05 5.62
CA TYR A 170 -6.61 -0.71 4.23
C TYR A 170 -6.05 0.71 4.13
N ALA A 171 -5.20 0.95 3.13
CA ALA A 171 -4.62 2.25 2.84
C ALA A 171 -4.51 2.44 1.32
N ILE A 172 -4.29 3.66 0.89
CA ILE A 172 -3.93 3.94 -0.50
C ILE A 172 -2.50 3.50 -0.73
N ALA A 173 -2.23 2.80 -1.83
CA ALA A 173 -0.91 2.36 -2.21
C ALA A 173 -0.52 2.83 -3.62
N LEU A 174 0.78 3.01 -3.84
CA LEU A 174 1.40 3.14 -5.16
C LEU A 174 2.43 2.04 -5.33
N ASP A 175 2.27 1.23 -6.39
CA ASP A 175 3.24 0.24 -6.81
C ASP A 175 4.04 0.77 -8.00
N MET A 176 5.00 1.69 -7.73
CA MET A 176 5.81 2.31 -8.77
C MET A 176 6.67 1.28 -9.49
N VAL A 177 6.90 1.51 -10.78
CA VAL A 177 7.70 0.62 -11.62
C VAL A 177 8.56 1.39 -12.62
N VAL A 178 9.85 1.07 -12.72
CA VAL A 178 10.65 1.45 -13.89
C VAL A 178 10.46 0.40 -15.00
N ARG A 179 10.15 0.86 -16.21
CA ARG A 179 10.01 -0.05 -17.36
C ARG A 179 11.38 -0.50 -17.87
N GLY A 180 11.49 -1.77 -18.24
CA GLY A 180 12.76 -2.38 -18.70
C GLY A 180 12.65 -3.89 -18.81
N THR A 181 13.79 -4.53 -19.06
CA THR A 181 13.91 -5.98 -19.32
C THR A 181 14.24 -6.79 -18.06
N GLU A 182 14.62 -6.11 -16.97
CA GLU A 182 14.97 -6.75 -15.71
C GLU A 182 13.73 -7.42 -15.06
N ASP A 183 13.99 -8.32 -14.12
CA ASP A 183 12.93 -8.95 -13.35
C ASP A 183 12.05 -7.93 -12.63
N ARG A 184 10.80 -8.30 -12.43
CA ARG A 184 9.79 -7.44 -11.78
C ARG A 184 10.21 -7.05 -10.37
N SER A 185 10.84 -7.95 -9.61
CA SER A 185 11.31 -7.68 -8.25
C SER A 185 12.31 -6.53 -8.22
N PHE A 186 13.26 -6.48 -9.15
CA PHE A 186 14.17 -5.33 -9.28
C PHE A 186 13.43 -4.05 -9.62
N ARG A 187 12.64 -4.07 -10.71
CA ARG A 187 11.99 -2.88 -11.25
C ARG A 187 10.98 -2.21 -10.33
N LYS A 188 10.47 -2.94 -9.35
CA LYS A 188 9.45 -2.50 -8.39
C LYS A 188 9.95 -2.36 -6.95
N SER A 189 11.20 -2.74 -6.67
CA SER A 189 11.80 -2.69 -5.32
C SER A 189 12.85 -1.60 -5.12
N ILE A 190 12.97 -0.67 -6.08
CA ILE A 190 13.84 0.49 -5.97
C ILE A 190 13.34 1.36 -4.82
N ASP A 191 14.23 2.01 -4.10
CA ASP A 191 13.89 2.88 -2.97
C ASP A 191 12.80 3.89 -3.36
N SER A 192 11.81 4.07 -2.49
CA SER A 192 10.60 4.87 -2.68
C SER A 192 9.56 4.34 -3.68
N TYR A 193 9.77 3.17 -4.31
CA TYR A 193 8.82 2.63 -5.30
C TYR A 193 7.62 1.89 -4.67
N GLY A 194 7.53 1.84 -3.37
CA GLY A 194 6.35 1.41 -2.63
C GLY A 194 5.85 2.56 -1.75
N VAL A 195 4.68 3.13 -2.03
CA VAL A 195 4.08 4.16 -1.17
C VAL A 195 2.85 3.57 -0.49
N LEU A 196 2.69 3.84 0.80
CA LEU A 196 1.49 3.49 1.55
C LEU A 196 1.07 4.66 2.44
N GLY A 197 -0.21 5.04 2.40
CA GLY A 197 -0.68 6.13 3.24
C GLY A 197 -2.01 6.74 2.82
N PRO A 198 -2.31 7.96 3.30
CA PRO A 198 -1.58 8.69 4.34
C PRO A 198 -1.85 8.10 5.73
N TRP A 199 -2.88 7.28 5.86
CA TRP A 199 -3.28 6.51 7.03
C TRP A 199 -3.81 5.13 6.62
N MET A 200 -3.85 4.23 7.57
CA MET A 200 -4.58 2.97 7.47
C MET A 200 -5.96 3.13 8.11
N VAL A 201 -7.01 2.85 7.35
CA VAL A 201 -8.39 2.72 7.88
C VAL A 201 -8.56 1.28 8.34
N THR A 202 -8.90 1.08 9.60
CA THR A 202 -9.11 -0.28 10.14
C THR A 202 -10.23 -1.01 9.42
N ALA A 203 -10.13 -2.34 9.34
CA ALA A 203 -11.05 -3.16 8.56
C ALA A 203 -12.52 -3.01 9.02
N ASP A 204 -12.75 -2.83 10.31
CA ASP A 204 -14.09 -2.60 10.89
C ASP A 204 -14.66 -1.23 10.48
N GLU A 205 -13.82 -0.18 10.35
CA GLU A 205 -14.29 1.15 9.91
C GLU A 205 -14.54 1.19 8.41
N LEU A 206 -13.67 0.58 7.61
CA LEU A 206 -13.86 0.54 6.16
C LEU A 206 -15.06 -0.34 5.76
N GLY A 207 -15.25 -1.47 6.44
CA GLY A 207 -16.25 -2.46 6.09
C GLY A 207 -15.85 -3.27 4.85
N ASP A 208 -16.75 -3.40 3.88
CA ASP A 208 -16.52 -4.18 2.65
C ASP A 208 -15.54 -3.47 1.69
N PRO A 209 -14.37 -4.04 1.41
CA PRO A 209 -13.39 -3.49 0.47
C PRO A 209 -13.66 -3.85 -1.00
N SER A 210 -14.68 -4.65 -1.29
CA SER A 210 -14.92 -5.21 -2.64
C SER A 210 -15.56 -4.23 -3.62
N ASN A 211 -15.99 -3.05 -3.15
CA ASN A 211 -16.66 -2.06 -3.99
C ASN A 211 -16.29 -0.64 -3.55
N LEU A 212 -15.07 -0.23 -3.90
CA LEU A 212 -14.53 1.11 -3.63
C LEU A 212 -14.15 1.76 -4.96
N ASP A 213 -14.70 2.95 -5.23
CA ASP A 213 -14.23 3.78 -6.32
C ASP A 213 -12.88 4.38 -5.98
N PHE A 214 -12.01 4.48 -6.98
CA PHE A 214 -10.72 5.14 -6.82
C PHE A 214 -10.26 5.84 -8.09
N SER A 215 -9.40 6.83 -7.91
CA SER A 215 -8.78 7.57 -9.00
C SER A 215 -7.36 8.00 -8.66
N LEU A 216 -6.58 8.27 -9.71
CA LEU A 216 -5.28 8.92 -9.65
C LEU A 216 -5.21 10.02 -10.70
N THR A 217 -4.74 11.17 -10.28
CA THR A 217 -4.38 12.28 -11.18
C THR A 217 -2.88 12.57 -11.10
N VAL A 218 -2.30 13.02 -12.19
CA VAL A 218 -0.94 13.60 -12.23
C VAL A 218 -1.07 15.06 -12.62
N ASN A 219 -0.61 15.96 -11.76
CA ASN A 219 -0.76 17.43 -11.94
C ASN A 219 -2.20 17.87 -12.23
N GLY A 220 -3.17 17.20 -11.60
CA GLY A 220 -4.60 17.45 -11.79
C GLY A 220 -5.23 16.78 -13.03
N GLU A 221 -4.44 16.17 -13.91
CA GLU A 221 -4.95 15.41 -15.06
C GLU A 221 -5.28 13.98 -14.65
N LEU A 222 -6.52 13.54 -14.91
CA LEU A 222 -6.96 12.18 -14.59
C LEU A 222 -6.21 11.14 -15.43
N ARG A 223 -5.58 10.18 -14.77
CA ARG A 223 -4.84 9.08 -15.37
C ARG A 223 -5.51 7.72 -15.16
N GLN A 224 -5.90 7.43 -13.93
CA GLN A 224 -6.53 6.16 -13.56
C GLN A 224 -7.85 6.44 -12.85
N ALA A 225 -8.90 5.69 -13.20
CA ALA A 225 -10.18 5.69 -12.49
C ALA A 225 -10.83 4.31 -12.63
N SER A 226 -11.16 3.67 -11.51
CA SER A 226 -11.74 2.33 -11.51
C SER A 226 -12.47 2.04 -10.20
N ASN A 227 -12.83 0.76 -10.02
CA ASN A 227 -13.48 0.28 -8.80
C ASN A 227 -12.92 -1.09 -8.42
N THR A 228 -12.76 -1.35 -7.13
CA THR A 228 -12.18 -2.61 -6.62
C THR A 228 -12.99 -3.85 -6.98
N ARG A 229 -14.29 -3.73 -7.31
CA ARG A 229 -15.13 -4.84 -7.81
C ARG A 229 -14.67 -5.42 -9.14
N LEU A 230 -13.80 -4.69 -9.87
CA LEU A 230 -13.28 -5.10 -11.18
C LEU A 230 -11.99 -5.91 -11.09
N MET A 231 -11.52 -6.20 -9.88
CA MET A 231 -10.38 -7.08 -9.65
C MET A 231 -10.67 -8.48 -10.21
N VAL A 232 -9.74 -9.03 -10.98
CA VAL A 232 -9.79 -10.41 -11.51
C VAL A 232 -9.65 -11.41 -10.36
N MET A 233 -8.66 -11.21 -9.50
CA MET A 233 -8.48 -11.94 -8.24
C MET A 233 -8.93 -11.05 -7.10
N ASN A 234 -10.06 -11.35 -6.48
CA ASN A 234 -10.60 -10.56 -5.37
C ASN A 234 -9.73 -10.64 -4.10
N ILE A 235 -9.95 -9.75 -3.16
CA ILE A 235 -9.12 -9.63 -1.95
C ILE A 235 -9.08 -10.93 -1.11
N PRO A 236 -10.21 -11.61 -0.82
CA PRO A 236 -10.16 -12.89 -0.10
C PRO A 236 -9.28 -13.95 -0.80
N LYS A 237 -9.38 -14.05 -2.11
CA LYS A 237 -8.58 -15.00 -2.90
C LYS A 237 -7.09 -14.63 -2.88
N GLN A 238 -6.75 -13.34 -2.97
CA GLN A 238 -5.35 -12.88 -2.85
C GLN A 238 -4.73 -13.29 -1.51
N ILE A 239 -5.43 -13.08 -0.40
CA ILE A 239 -4.95 -13.44 0.94
C ILE A 239 -4.84 -14.96 1.08
N SER A 240 -5.87 -15.69 0.67
CA SER A 240 -5.87 -17.15 0.70
C SER A 240 -4.69 -17.71 -0.07
N TRP A 241 -4.53 -17.27 -1.32
CA TRP A 241 -3.47 -17.74 -2.21
C TRP A 241 -2.08 -17.36 -1.71
N ALA A 242 -1.88 -16.11 -1.26
CA ALA A 242 -0.62 -15.67 -0.66
C ALA A 242 -0.26 -16.48 0.58
N SER A 243 -1.24 -16.73 1.47
CA SER A 243 -1.02 -17.48 2.72
C SER A 243 -0.70 -18.95 2.51
N HIS A 244 -0.98 -19.50 1.33
CA HIS A 244 -0.60 -20.87 0.97
C HIS A 244 0.91 -20.98 0.77
N TRP A 245 1.52 -19.97 0.14
CA TRP A 245 2.95 -19.97 -0.19
C TRP A 245 3.80 -19.29 0.86
N TYR A 246 3.29 -18.23 1.47
CA TYR A 246 4.00 -17.41 2.46
C TYR A 246 3.30 -17.48 3.82
N GLU A 247 4.03 -17.54 4.89
CA GLU A 247 3.49 -17.15 6.18
C GLU A 247 3.35 -15.63 6.19
N LEU A 248 2.10 -15.13 6.27
CA LEU A 248 1.83 -13.71 6.37
C LEU A 248 1.91 -13.30 7.85
N LEU A 249 2.56 -12.18 8.11
CA LEU A 249 2.79 -11.65 9.45
C LEU A 249 2.07 -10.32 9.64
N PRO A 250 1.75 -9.92 10.88
CA PRO A 250 1.22 -8.60 11.16
C PRO A 250 2.11 -7.50 10.57
N GLY A 251 1.50 -6.56 9.84
CA GLY A 251 2.21 -5.51 9.12
C GLY A 251 2.63 -5.87 7.69
N ASP A 252 2.54 -7.14 7.26
CA ASP A 252 2.75 -7.45 5.84
C ASP A 252 1.70 -6.74 4.98
N ILE A 253 2.12 -6.30 3.80
CA ILE A 253 1.29 -5.51 2.90
C ILE A 253 1.02 -6.34 1.65
N ILE A 254 -0.23 -6.38 1.18
CA ILE A 254 -0.57 -6.83 -0.16
C ILE A 254 -1.04 -5.62 -0.96
N MET A 255 -0.35 -5.31 -2.04
CA MET A 255 -0.76 -4.38 -3.08
C MET A 255 -1.60 -5.15 -4.08
N THR A 256 -2.87 -4.74 -4.24
CA THR A 256 -3.91 -5.61 -4.83
C THR A 256 -3.97 -5.59 -6.35
N GLY A 257 -3.07 -4.88 -7.00
CA GLY A 257 -3.04 -4.69 -8.44
C GLY A 257 -3.69 -3.39 -8.89
N THR A 258 -3.23 -2.87 -10.02
CA THR A 258 -3.65 -1.59 -10.60
C THR A 258 -4.59 -1.77 -11.81
N CYS A 259 -5.39 -0.75 -12.09
CA CYS A 259 -6.22 -0.65 -13.28
C CYS A 259 -5.45 -0.06 -14.48
N GLU A 260 -6.12 0.08 -15.62
CA GLU A 260 -5.64 0.79 -16.81
C GLU A 260 -5.32 2.26 -16.53
N GLY A 261 -4.58 2.90 -17.44
CA GLY A 261 -4.18 4.30 -17.38
C GLY A 261 -2.85 4.52 -16.68
N VAL A 262 -2.03 3.47 -16.50
CA VAL A 262 -0.66 3.61 -15.99
C VAL A 262 0.16 4.51 -16.90
N GLY A 263 1.02 5.33 -16.33
CA GLY A 263 1.75 6.31 -17.12
C GLY A 263 2.99 6.87 -16.45
N ARG A 264 3.83 7.47 -17.29
CA ARG A 264 5.10 8.06 -16.86
C ARG A 264 4.88 9.23 -15.92
N VAL A 265 5.73 9.29 -14.90
CA VAL A 265 5.92 10.46 -14.04
C VAL A 265 7.33 11.00 -14.16
N MET A 266 7.50 12.29 -13.91
CA MET A 266 8.75 13.02 -13.98
C MET A 266 9.01 13.77 -12.66
N PRO A 267 10.28 14.05 -12.33
CA PRO A 267 10.59 14.96 -11.22
C PRO A 267 9.84 16.29 -11.36
N GLY A 268 9.18 16.71 -10.29
CA GLY A 268 8.30 17.89 -10.23
C GLY A 268 6.82 17.57 -10.34
N ASP A 269 6.44 16.36 -10.78
CA ASP A 269 5.04 15.95 -10.81
C ASP A 269 4.49 15.72 -9.41
N ILE A 270 3.17 15.87 -9.27
CA ILE A 270 2.40 15.52 -8.08
C ILE A 270 1.34 14.50 -8.47
N MET A 271 1.43 13.32 -7.89
CA MET A 271 0.41 12.28 -8.00
C MET A 271 -0.60 12.47 -6.88
N ALA A 272 -1.89 12.63 -7.20
CA ALA A 272 -2.95 12.67 -6.20
C ALA A 272 -3.91 11.51 -6.41
N LEU A 273 -4.06 10.71 -5.35
CA LEU A 273 -4.90 9.52 -5.32
C LEU A 273 -6.08 9.74 -4.38
N GLU A 274 -7.23 9.23 -4.77
CA GLU A 274 -8.43 9.23 -3.93
C GLU A 274 -9.06 7.84 -3.94
N PHE A 275 -9.40 7.33 -2.77
CA PHE A 275 -10.12 6.08 -2.59
C PHE A 275 -11.32 6.30 -1.69
N GLU A 276 -12.47 5.83 -2.16
CA GLU A 276 -13.72 5.89 -1.39
C GLU A 276 -13.54 5.31 0.02
N ARG A 277 -14.09 5.96 1.02
CA ARG A 277 -14.00 5.61 2.47
C ARG A 277 -12.60 5.66 3.09
N ILE A 278 -11.52 5.74 2.30
CA ILE A 278 -10.16 5.91 2.82
C ILE A 278 -9.78 7.39 2.86
N GLY A 279 -9.94 8.08 1.73
CA GLY A 279 -9.62 9.50 1.60
C GLY A 279 -8.65 9.80 0.48
N ARG A 280 -7.86 10.86 0.63
CA ARG A 280 -6.95 11.39 -0.40
C ARG A 280 -5.50 11.34 0.06
N MET A 281 -4.60 11.07 -0.87
CA MET A 281 -3.14 11.05 -0.70
C MET A 281 -2.48 11.82 -1.82
N GLU A 282 -1.53 12.70 -1.50
CA GLU A 282 -0.68 13.37 -2.49
C GLU A 282 0.77 12.92 -2.32
N VAL A 283 1.43 12.64 -3.43
CA VAL A 283 2.79 12.10 -3.48
C VAL A 283 3.62 12.89 -4.48
N PRO A 284 4.59 13.69 -4.03
CA PRO A 284 5.50 14.39 -4.92
C PRO A 284 6.51 13.43 -5.57
N VAL A 285 6.86 13.72 -6.82
CA VAL A 285 7.91 13.02 -7.57
C VAL A 285 9.16 13.89 -7.57
N ARG A 286 10.31 13.29 -7.26
CA ARG A 286 11.60 13.96 -7.15
C ARG A 286 12.63 13.30 -8.04
N ALA A 287 13.70 14.03 -8.42
CA ALA A 287 14.91 13.40 -8.91
C ALA A 287 15.54 12.60 -7.75
N ALA A 288 16.16 11.47 -8.06
CA ALA A 288 17.07 10.84 -7.12
C ALA A 288 18.33 11.69 -6.97
N ASP A 289 18.93 11.67 -5.78
CA ASP A 289 20.18 12.37 -5.46
C ASP A 289 21.37 11.79 -6.24
#